data_a977204a697d4aa5aead39ec5127929b
#
_entry.id   a977204a697d4aa5aead39ec5127929b
#
_cell.length_a   1.000
_cell.length_b   1.000
_cell.length_c   1.000
_cell.angle_alpha   90.00
_cell.angle_beta   90.00
_cell.angle_gamma   90.00
#
_symmetry.space_group_name_H-M   'P 1'
#
loop_
_entity.id
_entity.type
_entity.pdbx_description
1 polymer ?
#
loop_
_entity_poly.entity_id
_entity_poly.type
_entity_poly.pdbx_seq_one_letter_code
_entity_poly.pdbx_strand_id
1 'polypeptide(L)'
;MSKKIAVIGAGIAGLSAGCYARMNGFDVEVFEKHTLPGGLCTSWRRGEYTFDGCIHWLTGSAEDGAFYKFWNELGALEGKEIVDHEEFYRHEFEDGTVIRWFTDADKLEEHLLTISPKDELPIKKFCNSVRKLSGMKAPMDKPFSMMGFFGIVKMIFSMLPYGNVMKFAQHTTVGEFAEEFSDPHIKESFKTLLYDESMSLSAILFTFAGLHNKSSGYPVGGSLEFARGIERRLLDLGGIIRYKTPVSKIRVEEGAAKGVVLENGKEVSADYVISAMDLKTALEELLNGRMKDSVYEKYFNTERLFPSCIQVSLGVDMDFSEEGDYLTLSIPVRQPIAVGGKRYDTLQFKHYAFDPTLAP
;
A
#
# COMPACT_ATOMS: atom_id res chain seq x y z
N MET A 1 -35.61 13.96 2.47
CA MET A 1 -34.66 13.74 1.36
C MET A 1 -33.35 13.32 1.97
N SER A 2 -32.67 12.32 1.40
CA SER A 2 -31.32 11.95 1.78
C SER A 2 -30.33 13.09 1.50
N LYS A 3 -29.32 13.26 2.36
CA LYS A 3 -28.27 14.23 2.11
C LYS A 3 -27.35 13.73 1.01
N LYS A 4 -26.88 14.64 0.17
CA LYS A 4 -26.02 14.36 -0.97
C LYS A 4 -24.55 14.58 -0.63
N ILE A 5 -23.70 13.61 -1.02
CA ILE A 5 -22.24 13.71 -0.93
C ILE A 5 -21.67 13.75 -2.35
N ALA A 6 -20.86 14.74 -2.65
CA ALA A 6 -19.99 14.77 -3.82
C ALA A 6 -18.60 14.27 -3.43
N VAL A 7 -18.12 13.23 -4.11
CA VAL A 7 -16.78 12.67 -3.90
C VAL A 7 -15.90 13.04 -5.08
N ILE A 8 -14.71 13.60 -4.81
CA ILE A 8 -13.75 13.99 -5.84
C ILE A 8 -12.66 12.91 -5.92
N GLY A 9 -12.61 12.19 -7.03
CA GLY A 9 -11.67 11.10 -7.30
C GLY A 9 -12.28 9.72 -7.06
N ALA A 10 -12.17 8.83 -8.07
CA ALA A 10 -12.55 7.41 -8.00
C ALA A 10 -11.34 6.50 -7.73
N GLY A 11 -10.36 6.98 -6.96
CA GLY A 11 -9.34 6.14 -6.36
C GLY A 11 -9.91 5.25 -5.28
N ILE A 12 -9.10 4.32 -4.74
CA ILE A 12 -9.54 3.39 -3.68
C ILE A 12 -10.21 4.13 -2.51
N ALA A 13 -9.62 5.25 -2.06
CA ALA A 13 -10.17 6.06 -0.97
C ALA A 13 -11.55 6.64 -1.29
N GLY A 14 -11.72 7.21 -2.50
CA GLY A 14 -12.98 7.81 -2.91
C GLY A 14 -14.09 6.80 -3.15
N LEU A 15 -13.77 5.67 -3.79
CA LEU A 15 -14.71 4.57 -3.98
C LEU A 15 -15.16 3.98 -2.64
N SER A 16 -14.21 3.74 -1.72
CA SER A 16 -14.51 3.22 -0.38
C SER A 16 -15.38 4.19 0.43
N ALA A 17 -15.03 5.48 0.42
CA ALA A 17 -15.84 6.53 1.07
C ALA A 17 -17.25 6.58 0.49
N GLY A 18 -17.38 6.44 -0.83
CA GLY A 18 -18.65 6.38 -1.52
C GLY A 18 -19.49 5.17 -1.09
N CYS A 19 -18.90 3.98 -1.02
CA CYS A 19 -19.58 2.76 -0.55
C CYS A 19 -20.11 2.95 0.87
N TYR A 20 -19.26 3.35 1.80
CA TYR A 20 -19.68 3.55 3.19
C TYR A 20 -20.71 4.68 3.34
N ALA A 21 -20.61 5.73 2.55
CA ALA A 21 -21.63 6.79 2.55
C ALA A 21 -23.00 6.25 2.07
N ARG A 22 -23.02 5.43 0.99
CA ARG A 22 -24.26 4.76 0.54
C ARG A 22 -24.84 3.82 1.59
N MET A 23 -23.99 3.00 2.23
CA MET A 23 -24.41 2.10 3.33
C MET A 23 -25.03 2.86 4.50
N ASN A 24 -24.64 4.14 4.70
CA ASN A 24 -25.19 5.01 5.73
C ASN A 24 -26.33 5.93 5.26
N GLY A 25 -26.91 5.67 4.08
CA GLY A 25 -28.13 6.33 3.62
C GLY A 25 -27.92 7.68 2.94
N PHE A 26 -26.69 8.04 2.58
CA PHE A 26 -26.41 9.24 1.80
C PHE A 26 -26.57 8.97 0.30
N ASP A 27 -26.96 9.99 -0.47
CA ASP A 27 -26.86 9.96 -1.92
C ASP A 27 -25.43 10.34 -2.33
N VAL A 28 -24.80 9.51 -3.18
CA VAL A 28 -23.39 9.65 -3.52
C VAL A 28 -23.20 9.80 -5.01
N GLU A 29 -22.43 10.81 -5.40
CA GLU A 29 -21.96 11.04 -6.76
C GLU A 29 -20.45 11.25 -6.73
N VAL A 30 -19.70 10.36 -7.41
CA VAL A 30 -18.23 10.39 -7.52
C VAL A 30 -17.86 11.02 -8.87
N PHE A 31 -16.92 11.98 -8.83
CA PHE A 31 -16.41 12.64 -10.03
C PHE A 31 -14.95 12.23 -10.26
N GLU A 32 -14.68 11.61 -11.40
CA GLU A 32 -13.37 11.10 -11.78
C GLU A 32 -12.92 11.74 -13.11
N LYS A 33 -11.71 12.28 -13.12
CA LYS A 33 -11.14 12.89 -14.33
C LYS A 33 -10.74 11.85 -15.39
N HIS A 34 -10.38 10.67 -14.96
CA HIS A 34 -9.93 9.57 -15.82
C HIS A 34 -11.10 8.76 -16.39
N THR A 35 -10.75 7.74 -17.15
CA THR A 35 -11.71 6.80 -17.79
C THR A 35 -11.91 5.52 -16.99
N LEU A 36 -11.09 5.28 -15.97
CA LEU A 36 -11.02 4.06 -15.19
C LEU A 36 -11.02 4.38 -13.69
N PRO A 37 -11.53 3.47 -12.84
CA PRO A 37 -11.42 3.58 -11.38
C PRO A 37 -10.01 3.21 -10.90
N GLY A 38 -9.77 3.44 -9.61
CA GLY A 38 -8.61 2.97 -8.88
C GLY A 38 -7.55 4.05 -8.60
N GLY A 39 -7.49 5.11 -9.39
CA GLY A 39 -6.45 6.13 -9.24
C GLY A 39 -5.06 5.55 -9.50
N LEU A 40 -4.18 5.50 -8.49
CA LEU A 40 -2.87 4.83 -8.58
C LEU A 40 -2.96 3.30 -8.56
N CYS A 41 -4.02 2.75 -7.96
CA CYS A 41 -4.30 1.31 -7.94
C CYS A 41 -4.93 0.90 -9.27
N THR A 42 -4.10 0.77 -10.31
CA THR A 42 -4.54 0.56 -11.69
C THR A 42 -3.59 -0.33 -12.47
N SER A 43 -4.06 -0.86 -13.58
CA SER A 43 -3.29 -1.57 -14.57
C SER A 43 -3.72 -1.14 -15.97
N TRP A 44 -2.92 -1.45 -16.98
CA TRP A 44 -3.23 -1.12 -18.37
C TRP A 44 -2.80 -2.22 -19.33
N ARG A 45 -3.56 -2.40 -20.39
CA ARG A 45 -3.33 -3.43 -21.38
C ARG A 45 -2.52 -2.92 -22.57
N ARG A 46 -1.58 -3.75 -23.04
CA ARG A 46 -0.84 -3.58 -24.28
C ARG A 46 -0.76 -4.91 -25.02
N GLY A 47 -1.46 -5.01 -26.16
CA GLY A 47 -1.63 -6.29 -26.83
C GLY A 47 -2.38 -7.27 -25.94
N GLU A 48 -1.80 -8.43 -25.72
CA GLU A 48 -2.36 -9.49 -24.87
C GLU A 48 -1.91 -9.41 -23.42
N TYR A 49 -0.91 -8.56 -23.10
CA TYR A 49 -0.36 -8.38 -21.77
C TYR A 49 -1.09 -7.29 -20.99
N THR A 50 -1.28 -7.54 -19.69
CA THR A 50 -1.72 -6.54 -18.71
C THR A 50 -0.56 -6.18 -17.80
N PHE A 51 -0.24 -4.89 -17.73
CA PHE A 51 0.83 -4.36 -16.88
C PHE A 51 0.21 -3.81 -15.59
N ASP A 52 0.53 -4.43 -14.46
CA ASP A 52 0.10 -3.96 -13.16
C ASP A 52 1.08 -2.92 -12.61
N GLY A 53 0.54 -1.87 -11.99
CA GLY A 53 1.35 -0.73 -11.54
C GLY A 53 1.39 -0.50 -10.04
N CYS A 54 0.65 -1.29 -9.22
CA CYS A 54 0.45 -0.91 -7.83
C CYS A 54 0.55 -2.05 -6.82
N ILE A 55 -0.40 -2.99 -6.82
CA ILE A 55 -0.46 -4.01 -5.76
C ILE A 55 0.64 -5.03 -5.94
N HIS A 56 1.50 -5.16 -4.93
CA HIS A 56 2.48 -6.24 -4.81
C HIS A 56 2.07 -7.22 -3.70
N TRP A 57 1.47 -6.71 -2.65
CA TRP A 57 0.80 -7.45 -1.58
C TRP A 57 -0.32 -6.60 -1.02
N LEU A 58 -1.34 -7.21 -0.48
CA LEU A 58 -2.51 -6.54 0.10
C LEU A 58 -2.60 -6.84 1.59
N THR A 59 -2.34 -5.86 2.42
CA THR A 59 -2.56 -5.99 3.86
C THR A 59 -4.04 -6.23 4.15
N GLY A 60 -4.34 -7.29 4.90
CA GLY A 60 -5.69 -7.71 5.23
C GLY A 60 -6.30 -8.68 4.24
N SER A 61 -5.49 -9.44 3.50
CA SER A 61 -5.95 -10.47 2.57
C SER A 61 -6.46 -11.75 3.28
N ALA A 62 -6.06 -12.02 4.52
CA ALA A 62 -6.52 -13.19 5.27
C ALA A 62 -7.91 -12.98 5.89
N GLU A 63 -8.79 -13.98 5.78
CA GLU A 63 -10.18 -13.92 6.25
C GLU A 63 -10.33 -13.64 7.75
N ASP A 64 -9.39 -14.09 8.58
CA ASP A 64 -9.35 -13.84 10.03
C ASP A 64 -8.66 -12.51 10.39
N GLY A 65 -8.16 -11.78 9.39
CA GLY A 65 -7.45 -10.52 9.54
C GLY A 65 -8.38 -9.34 9.85
N ALA A 66 -7.89 -8.39 10.64
CA ALA A 66 -8.66 -7.22 11.07
C ALA A 66 -9.13 -6.33 9.89
N PHE A 67 -8.39 -6.31 8.79
CA PHE A 67 -8.71 -5.51 7.60
C PHE A 67 -9.56 -6.25 6.58
N TYR A 68 -9.60 -7.59 6.60
CA TYR A 68 -10.33 -8.40 5.62
C TYR A 68 -11.80 -8.00 5.50
N LYS A 69 -12.46 -7.76 6.64
CA LYS A 69 -13.86 -7.38 6.65
C LYS A 69 -14.13 -6.10 5.83
N PHE A 70 -13.20 -5.14 5.83
CA PHE A 70 -13.36 -3.91 5.06
C PHE A 70 -13.27 -4.17 3.56
N TRP A 71 -12.29 -4.97 3.14
CA TRP A 71 -12.17 -5.35 1.73
C TRP A 71 -13.37 -6.18 1.27
N ASN A 72 -13.87 -7.06 2.13
CA ASN A 72 -15.06 -7.86 1.84
C ASN A 72 -16.33 -7.01 1.77
N GLU A 73 -16.56 -6.11 2.72
CA GLU A 73 -17.68 -5.15 2.70
C GLU A 73 -17.68 -4.29 1.43
N LEU A 74 -16.49 -3.96 0.94
CA LEU A 74 -16.28 -3.18 -0.27
C LEU A 74 -16.32 -4.03 -1.57
N GLY A 75 -16.47 -5.35 -1.49
CA GLY A 75 -16.45 -6.23 -2.66
C GLY A 75 -15.09 -6.35 -3.36
N ALA A 76 -14.01 -5.89 -2.73
CA ALA A 76 -12.69 -5.82 -3.34
C ALA A 76 -12.06 -7.19 -3.53
N LEU A 77 -12.36 -8.15 -2.64
CA LEU A 77 -11.84 -9.52 -2.65
C LEU A 77 -12.85 -10.57 -3.14
N GLU A 78 -14.02 -10.16 -3.55
CA GLU A 78 -15.07 -11.09 -3.98
C GLU A 78 -14.61 -11.93 -5.19
N GLY A 79 -14.59 -13.27 -5.01
CA GLY A 79 -14.18 -14.21 -6.03
C GLY A 79 -12.71 -14.18 -6.42
N LYS A 80 -11.84 -13.58 -5.61
CA LYS A 80 -10.40 -13.50 -5.87
C LYS A 80 -9.64 -14.58 -5.12
N GLU A 81 -8.72 -15.21 -5.82
CA GLU A 81 -7.67 -16.03 -5.23
C GLU A 81 -6.58 -15.11 -4.64
N ILE A 82 -5.99 -15.54 -3.53
CA ILE A 82 -4.88 -14.84 -2.88
C ILE A 82 -3.63 -15.70 -3.02
N VAL A 83 -2.56 -15.14 -3.54
CA VAL A 83 -1.24 -15.77 -3.62
C VAL A 83 -0.39 -15.27 -2.47
N ASP A 84 0.07 -16.19 -1.63
CA ASP A 84 1.03 -15.93 -0.56
C ASP A 84 2.40 -16.44 -0.99
N HIS A 85 3.31 -15.54 -1.34
CA HIS A 85 4.65 -15.88 -1.80
C HIS A 85 5.50 -16.52 -0.70
N GLU A 86 6.40 -17.42 -1.08
CA GLU A 86 7.36 -18.03 -0.16
C GLU A 86 8.49 -17.06 0.21
N GLU A 87 8.99 -16.30 -0.76
CA GLU A 87 10.05 -15.32 -0.57
C GLU A 87 9.53 -13.90 -0.86
N PHE A 88 9.76 -12.98 0.08
CA PHE A 88 9.49 -11.55 -0.16
C PHE A 88 10.54 -10.95 -1.08
N TYR A 89 11.81 -11.34 -0.89
CA TYR A 89 12.93 -10.77 -1.60
C TYR A 89 14.06 -11.79 -1.72
N ARG A 90 14.65 -11.90 -2.91
CA ARG A 90 15.84 -12.68 -3.19
C ARG A 90 16.93 -11.74 -3.71
N HIS A 91 18.09 -11.78 -3.10
CA HIS A 91 19.24 -10.99 -3.54
C HIS A 91 20.36 -11.93 -3.97
N GLU A 92 20.74 -11.86 -5.22
CA GLU A 92 21.88 -12.59 -5.78
C GLU A 92 23.07 -11.64 -5.91
N PHE A 93 24.24 -12.05 -5.43
CA PHE A 93 25.46 -11.28 -5.45
C PHE A 93 26.40 -11.80 -6.52
N GLU A 94 27.38 -10.95 -6.94
CA GLU A 94 28.35 -11.29 -7.98
C GLU A 94 29.22 -12.53 -7.65
N ASP A 95 29.48 -12.78 -6.38
CA ASP A 95 30.24 -13.92 -5.89
C ASP A 95 29.43 -15.22 -5.81
N GLY A 96 28.17 -15.19 -6.21
CA GLY A 96 27.25 -16.34 -6.18
C GLY A 96 26.52 -16.51 -4.84
N THR A 97 26.76 -15.63 -3.84
CA THR A 97 26.00 -15.67 -2.60
C THR A 97 24.54 -15.27 -2.87
N VAL A 98 23.59 -15.99 -2.27
CA VAL A 98 22.16 -15.72 -2.39
C VAL A 98 21.54 -15.53 -1.01
N ILE A 99 21.00 -14.35 -0.76
CA ILE A 99 20.22 -14.06 0.44
C ILE A 99 18.73 -14.13 0.11
N ARG A 100 18.01 -15.00 0.82
CA ARG A 100 16.56 -15.19 0.67
C ARG A 100 15.84 -14.65 1.88
N TRP A 101 14.94 -13.71 1.65
CA TRP A 101 14.07 -13.16 2.69
C TRP A 101 12.73 -13.87 2.65
N PHE A 102 12.68 -15.05 3.31
CA PHE A 102 11.48 -15.85 3.42
C PHE A 102 10.37 -15.08 4.15
N THR A 103 9.14 -15.28 3.71
CA THR A 103 7.95 -14.68 4.35
C THR A 103 7.66 -15.36 5.70
N ASP A 104 8.00 -16.64 5.84
CA ASP A 104 7.96 -17.35 7.11
C ASP A 104 9.18 -17.00 7.98
N ALA A 105 8.93 -16.46 9.19
CA ALA A 105 9.98 -16.01 10.09
C ALA A 105 10.87 -17.14 10.63
N ASP A 106 10.39 -18.39 10.69
CA ASP A 106 11.17 -19.53 11.16
C ASP A 106 12.14 -19.99 10.07
N LYS A 107 11.66 -20.11 8.83
CA LYS A 107 12.52 -20.39 7.66
C LYS A 107 13.55 -19.26 7.46
N LEU A 108 13.15 -18.00 7.64
CA LEU A 108 14.04 -16.86 7.52
C LEU A 108 15.17 -16.91 8.55
N GLU A 109 14.84 -17.16 9.82
CA GLU A 109 15.84 -17.28 10.89
C GLU A 109 16.83 -18.41 10.60
N GLU A 110 16.34 -19.60 10.24
CA GLU A 110 17.18 -20.74 9.88
C GLU A 110 18.11 -20.40 8.71
N HIS A 111 17.60 -19.84 7.63
CA HIS A 111 18.38 -19.47 6.45
C HIS A 111 19.48 -18.47 6.78
N LEU A 112 19.15 -17.36 7.45
CA LEU A 112 20.14 -16.33 7.78
C LEU A 112 21.21 -16.81 8.76
N LEU A 113 20.86 -17.72 9.70
CA LEU A 113 21.80 -18.32 10.62
C LEU A 113 22.76 -19.31 9.91
N THR A 114 22.35 -19.96 8.81
CA THR A 114 23.29 -20.78 8.01
C THR A 114 24.33 -19.93 7.30
N ILE A 115 23.98 -18.72 6.90
CA ILE A 115 24.87 -17.76 6.22
C ILE A 115 25.80 -17.10 7.23
N SER A 116 25.27 -16.58 8.32
CA SER A 116 26.04 -15.84 9.33
C SER A 116 25.64 -16.23 10.76
N PRO A 117 26.20 -17.34 11.30
CA PRO A 117 25.95 -17.69 12.71
C PRO A 117 26.39 -16.61 13.71
N LYS A 118 27.37 -15.79 13.35
CA LYS A 118 27.87 -14.68 14.18
C LYS A 118 26.86 -13.54 14.36
N ASP A 119 25.87 -13.46 13.45
CA ASP A 119 24.80 -12.45 13.48
C ASP A 119 23.51 -12.98 14.18
N GLU A 120 23.66 -14.01 15.03
CA GLU A 120 22.52 -14.63 15.73
C GLU A 120 21.64 -13.60 16.47
N LEU A 121 22.26 -12.62 17.13
CA LEU A 121 21.51 -11.62 17.92
C LEU A 121 20.59 -10.75 17.06
N PRO A 122 21.08 -10.04 16.02
CA PRO A 122 20.20 -9.24 15.16
C PRO A 122 19.22 -10.08 14.37
N ILE A 123 19.59 -11.28 13.89
CA ILE A 123 18.69 -12.19 13.19
C ILE A 123 17.50 -12.57 14.09
N LYS A 124 17.77 -13.08 15.31
CA LYS A 124 16.72 -13.43 16.26
C LYS A 124 15.89 -12.24 16.71
N LYS A 125 16.52 -11.07 16.88
CA LYS A 125 15.81 -9.83 17.24
C LYS A 125 14.79 -9.46 16.18
N PHE A 126 15.16 -9.55 14.90
CA PHE A 126 14.26 -9.30 13.78
C PHE A 126 13.12 -10.33 13.71
N CYS A 127 13.45 -11.63 13.63
CA CYS A 127 12.47 -12.70 13.48
C CYS A 127 11.50 -12.79 14.67
N ASN A 128 11.99 -12.60 15.90
CA ASN A 128 11.14 -12.54 17.10
C ASN A 128 10.20 -11.31 17.08
N SER A 129 10.66 -10.17 16.53
CA SER A 129 9.81 -8.99 16.37
C SER A 129 8.70 -9.26 15.35
N VAL A 130 9.01 -9.93 14.23
CA VAL A 130 8.04 -10.36 13.22
C VAL A 130 6.99 -11.30 13.84
N ARG A 131 7.41 -12.37 14.50
CA ARG A 131 6.50 -13.34 15.18
C ARG A 131 5.61 -12.64 16.20
N LYS A 132 6.18 -11.72 16.97
CA LYS A 132 5.41 -10.99 17.96
C LYS A 132 4.36 -10.08 17.31
N LEU A 133 4.72 -9.31 16.29
CA LEU A 133 3.80 -8.41 15.60
C LEU A 133 2.74 -9.14 14.77
N SER A 134 3.04 -10.34 14.24
CA SER A 134 2.07 -11.15 13.49
C SER A 134 0.86 -11.57 14.34
N GLY A 135 1.05 -11.70 15.66
CA GLY A 135 -0.04 -11.95 16.61
C GLY A 135 -0.82 -10.72 17.03
N MET A 136 -0.47 -9.53 16.54
CA MET A 136 -1.11 -8.28 16.96
C MET A 136 -2.51 -8.14 16.34
N LYS A 137 -3.53 -8.16 17.18
CA LYS A 137 -4.92 -7.89 16.79
C LYS A 137 -5.26 -6.44 17.14
N ALA A 138 -5.03 -5.53 16.20
CA ALA A 138 -5.43 -4.13 16.39
C ALA A 138 -6.96 -4.03 16.41
N PRO A 139 -7.57 -3.32 17.38
CA PRO A 139 -9.01 -3.08 17.40
C PRO A 139 -9.35 -2.03 16.34
N MET A 140 -9.76 -2.50 15.16
CA MET A 140 -10.09 -1.65 14.00
C MET A 140 -11.59 -1.42 13.84
N ASP A 141 -12.41 -1.80 14.83
CA ASP A 141 -13.88 -1.75 14.69
C ASP A 141 -14.44 -0.33 14.61
N LYS A 142 -13.75 0.64 15.18
CA LYS A 142 -14.20 2.05 15.21
C LYS A 142 -12.98 2.99 15.13
N PRO A 143 -13.14 4.17 14.48
CA PRO A 143 -12.14 5.23 14.55
C PRO A 143 -11.92 5.67 16.01
N PHE A 144 -10.72 6.10 16.35
CA PHE A 144 -10.37 6.60 17.70
C PHE A 144 -11.34 7.65 18.21
N SER A 145 -11.75 8.60 17.35
CA SER A 145 -12.70 9.66 17.67
C SER A 145 -14.10 9.16 18.07
N MET A 146 -14.42 7.92 17.72
CA MET A 146 -15.71 7.27 18.04
C MET A 146 -15.58 6.21 19.14
N MET A 147 -14.39 5.99 19.68
CA MET A 147 -14.17 5.07 20.80
C MET A 147 -14.54 5.78 22.11
N GLY A 148 -15.42 5.19 22.90
CA GLY A 148 -15.64 5.63 24.27
C GLY A 148 -14.47 5.27 25.18
N PHE A 149 -14.46 5.82 26.40
CA PHE A 149 -13.39 5.63 27.39
C PHE A 149 -12.96 4.16 27.56
N PHE A 150 -13.92 3.25 27.76
CA PHE A 150 -13.63 1.81 27.90
C PHE A 150 -13.00 1.20 26.65
N GLY A 151 -13.38 1.65 25.45
CA GLY A 151 -12.78 1.22 24.19
C GLY A 151 -11.31 1.62 24.09
N ILE A 152 -10.99 2.86 24.45
CA ILE A 152 -9.61 3.38 24.49
C ILE A 152 -8.78 2.60 25.52
N VAL A 153 -9.30 2.39 26.72
CA VAL A 153 -8.62 1.62 27.78
C VAL A 153 -8.34 0.18 27.29
N LYS A 154 -9.35 -0.51 26.74
CA LYS A 154 -9.18 -1.86 26.19
C LYS A 154 -8.11 -1.89 25.12
N MET A 155 -8.10 -0.90 24.23
CA MET A 155 -7.09 -0.81 23.16
C MET A 155 -5.68 -0.60 23.73
N ILE A 156 -5.50 0.30 24.70
CA ILE A 156 -4.20 0.51 25.37
C ILE A 156 -3.71 -0.82 25.97
N PHE A 157 -4.56 -1.51 26.72
CA PHE A 157 -4.18 -2.80 27.31
C PHE A 157 -3.84 -3.86 26.26
N SER A 158 -4.56 -3.90 25.14
CA SER A 158 -4.27 -4.84 24.05
C SER A 158 -2.93 -4.53 23.34
N MET A 159 -2.48 -3.28 23.36
CA MET A 159 -1.22 -2.84 22.74
C MET A 159 -0.01 -2.96 23.67
N LEU A 160 -0.19 -3.03 24.99
CA LEU A 160 0.91 -3.12 25.95
C LEU A 160 1.95 -4.21 25.66
N PRO A 161 1.57 -5.46 25.27
CA PRO A 161 2.55 -6.50 24.97
C PRO A 161 3.50 -6.14 23.81
N TYR A 162 3.06 -5.27 22.91
CA TYR A 162 3.80 -4.88 21.71
C TYR A 162 4.61 -3.60 21.90
N GLY A 163 4.43 -2.88 23.01
CA GLY A 163 4.99 -1.54 23.24
C GLY A 163 6.51 -1.46 23.04
N ASN A 164 7.27 -2.44 23.54
CA ASN A 164 8.73 -2.45 23.38
C ASN A 164 9.16 -2.63 21.92
N VAL A 165 8.52 -3.56 21.19
CA VAL A 165 8.82 -3.78 19.77
C VAL A 165 8.39 -2.56 18.94
N MET A 166 7.22 -2.00 19.22
CA MET A 166 6.74 -0.78 18.54
C MET A 166 7.69 0.40 18.77
N LYS A 167 8.10 0.64 20.01
CA LYS A 167 9.05 1.72 20.34
C LYS A 167 10.37 1.51 19.61
N PHE A 168 10.93 0.30 19.65
CA PHE A 168 12.15 -0.04 18.93
C PHE A 168 11.97 0.22 17.42
N ALA A 169 10.92 -0.33 16.83
CA ALA A 169 10.66 -0.23 15.40
C ALA A 169 10.47 1.22 14.90
N GLN A 170 9.84 2.08 15.71
CA GLN A 170 9.60 3.49 15.35
C GLN A 170 10.83 4.37 15.45
N HIS A 171 11.78 4.06 16.35
CA HIS A 171 12.95 4.89 16.61
C HIS A 171 14.24 4.38 15.94
N THR A 172 14.15 3.31 15.16
CA THR A 172 15.26 2.72 14.40
C THR A 172 14.93 2.78 12.93
N THR A 173 15.83 3.24 12.11
CA THR A 173 15.71 3.19 10.65
C THR A 173 16.16 1.82 10.12
N VAL A 174 15.79 1.53 8.86
CA VAL A 174 16.24 0.33 8.15
C VAL A 174 17.77 0.29 8.08
N GLY A 175 18.40 1.43 7.72
CA GLY A 175 19.84 1.55 7.63
C GLY A 175 20.54 1.34 8.97
N GLU A 176 20.03 1.95 10.07
CA GLU A 176 20.58 1.75 11.41
C GLU A 176 20.50 0.30 11.86
N PHE A 177 19.40 -0.39 11.60
CA PHE A 177 19.28 -1.80 11.94
C PHE A 177 20.19 -2.69 11.08
N ALA A 178 20.36 -2.36 9.79
CA ALA A 178 21.27 -3.07 8.91
C ALA A 178 22.72 -3.07 9.43
N GLU A 179 23.14 -2.00 10.11
CA GLU A 179 24.49 -1.91 10.72
C GLU A 179 24.70 -2.88 11.90
N GLU A 180 23.63 -3.46 12.47
CA GLU A 180 23.76 -4.51 13.48
C GLU A 180 24.29 -5.83 12.90
N PHE A 181 24.16 -6.07 11.57
CA PHE A 181 24.71 -7.24 10.89
C PHE A 181 26.22 -7.07 10.61
N SER A 182 26.99 -8.09 10.90
CA SER A 182 28.42 -8.13 10.58
C SER A 182 28.70 -8.72 9.20
N ASP A 183 27.79 -9.53 8.67
CA ASP A 183 27.88 -10.09 7.32
C ASP A 183 27.50 -9.03 6.28
N PRO A 184 28.39 -8.75 5.29
CA PRO A 184 28.17 -7.69 4.33
C PRO A 184 27.00 -7.97 3.38
N HIS A 185 26.74 -9.22 3.00
CA HIS A 185 25.64 -9.58 2.10
C HIS A 185 24.29 -9.43 2.79
N ILE A 186 24.17 -9.90 4.04
CA ILE A 186 22.95 -9.72 4.82
C ILE A 186 22.70 -8.23 5.04
N LYS A 187 23.73 -7.46 5.43
CA LYS A 187 23.63 -6.01 5.63
C LYS A 187 23.11 -5.29 4.38
N GLU A 188 23.76 -5.54 3.24
CA GLU A 188 23.40 -4.91 1.96
C GLU A 188 22.00 -5.31 1.53
N SER A 189 21.68 -6.62 1.57
CA SER A 189 20.39 -7.14 1.23
C SER A 189 19.27 -6.53 2.09
N PHE A 190 19.51 -6.35 3.41
CA PHE A 190 18.54 -5.73 4.30
C PHE A 190 18.24 -4.28 3.92
N LYS A 191 19.28 -3.50 3.58
CA LYS A 191 19.13 -2.09 3.15
C LYS A 191 18.27 -1.94 1.90
N THR A 192 18.26 -2.95 1.04
CA THR A 192 17.54 -2.93 -0.25
C THR A 192 16.11 -3.50 -0.19
N LEU A 193 15.67 -4.03 0.95
CA LEU A 193 14.30 -4.58 1.12
C LEU A 193 13.20 -3.55 0.85
N LEU A 194 13.47 -2.28 1.17
CA LEU A 194 12.62 -1.14 0.86
C LEU A 194 13.41 -0.10 0.04
N TYR A 195 12.70 0.82 -0.58
CA TYR A 195 13.30 1.80 -1.51
C TYR A 195 14.18 2.86 -0.83
N ASP A 196 14.14 2.99 0.50
CA ASP A 196 14.86 4.03 1.25
C ASP A 196 15.25 3.52 2.63
N GLU A 197 16.56 3.40 2.88
CA GLU A 197 17.11 2.96 4.16
C GLU A 197 16.83 3.93 5.34
N SER A 198 16.43 5.17 5.05
CA SER A 198 16.01 6.13 6.07
C SER A 198 14.59 5.88 6.60
N MET A 199 13.83 4.96 6.00
CA MET A 199 12.52 4.58 6.49
C MET A 199 12.59 3.93 7.87
N SER A 200 11.54 4.12 8.65
CA SER A 200 11.39 3.44 9.94
C SER A 200 11.37 1.92 9.76
N LEU A 201 12.09 1.22 10.61
CA LEU A 201 12.11 -0.25 10.67
C LEU A 201 10.70 -0.84 10.84
N SER A 202 9.76 -0.08 11.39
CA SER A 202 8.37 -0.49 11.51
C SER A 202 7.74 -0.89 10.17
N ALA A 203 8.12 -0.24 9.07
CA ALA A 203 7.62 -0.57 7.74
C ALA A 203 7.95 -2.01 7.33
N ILE A 204 9.22 -2.42 7.51
CA ILE A 204 9.64 -3.81 7.23
C ILE A 204 9.00 -4.80 8.20
N LEU A 205 9.03 -4.51 9.51
CA LEU A 205 8.51 -5.43 10.52
C LEU A 205 7.02 -5.69 10.35
N PHE A 206 6.20 -4.69 10.05
CA PHE A 206 4.77 -4.90 9.77
C PHE A 206 4.53 -5.62 8.45
N THR A 207 5.33 -5.35 7.42
CA THR A 207 5.26 -6.09 6.16
C THR A 207 5.53 -7.58 6.41
N PHE A 208 6.65 -7.91 7.05
CA PHE A 208 6.99 -9.30 7.34
C PHE A 208 6.01 -9.97 8.33
N ALA A 209 5.47 -9.24 9.30
CA ALA A 209 4.44 -9.76 10.18
C ALA A 209 3.16 -10.13 9.42
N GLY A 210 2.75 -9.31 8.47
CA GLY A 210 1.61 -9.58 7.59
C GLY A 210 1.86 -10.74 6.62
N LEU A 211 3.08 -10.87 6.10
CA LEU A 211 3.49 -12.00 5.25
C LEU A 211 3.55 -13.30 6.04
N HIS A 212 4.17 -13.29 7.22
CA HIS A 212 4.31 -14.47 8.07
C HIS A 212 2.96 -15.08 8.48
N ASN A 213 1.96 -14.29 8.77
CA ASN A 213 0.61 -14.78 9.11
C ASN A 213 -0.34 -14.83 7.89
N LYS A 214 0.21 -14.72 6.65
CA LYS A 214 -0.54 -14.79 5.40
C LYS A 214 -1.68 -13.77 5.27
N SER A 215 -1.52 -12.60 5.89
CA SER A 215 -2.48 -11.49 5.79
C SER A 215 -2.01 -10.38 4.86
N SER A 216 -0.99 -10.66 4.05
CA SER A 216 -0.42 -9.73 3.07
C SER A 216 -0.12 -10.45 1.75
N GLY A 217 -1.10 -11.21 1.23
CA GLY A 217 -0.99 -11.89 -0.05
C GLY A 217 -1.36 -11.00 -1.25
N TYR A 218 -1.10 -11.49 -2.45
CA TYR A 218 -1.44 -10.80 -3.70
C TYR A 218 -2.82 -11.26 -4.20
N PRO A 219 -3.77 -10.34 -4.49
CA PRO A 219 -5.06 -10.69 -5.07
C PRO A 219 -4.93 -10.90 -6.60
N VAL A 220 -5.19 -12.10 -7.08
CA VAL A 220 -5.17 -12.45 -8.50
C VAL A 220 -6.12 -11.55 -9.30
N GLY A 221 -5.67 -11.10 -10.47
CA GLY A 221 -6.34 -10.12 -11.30
C GLY A 221 -5.78 -8.70 -11.15
N GLY A 222 -4.91 -8.48 -10.17
CA GLY A 222 -4.14 -7.26 -10.00
C GLY A 222 -4.95 -6.04 -9.57
N SER A 223 -4.30 -4.89 -9.67
CA SER A 223 -4.74 -3.61 -9.11
C SER A 223 -6.05 -3.10 -9.69
N LEU A 224 -6.23 -3.14 -11.00
CA LEU A 224 -7.43 -2.60 -11.61
C LEU A 224 -8.67 -3.44 -11.29
N GLU A 225 -8.56 -4.77 -11.30
CA GLU A 225 -9.68 -5.64 -10.95
C GLU A 225 -10.02 -5.57 -9.46
N PHE A 226 -9.05 -5.30 -8.60
CA PHE A 226 -9.30 -4.97 -7.21
C PHE A 226 -10.14 -3.68 -7.08
N ALA A 227 -9.74 -2.63 -7.77
CA ALA A 227 -10.47 -1.36 -7.78
C ALA A 227 -11.88 -1.49 -8.38
N ARG A 228 -12.03 -2.31 -9.44
CA ARG A 228 -13.34 -2.60 -10.07
C ARG A 228 -14.27 -3.38 -9.15
N GLY A 229 -13.76 -4.20 -8.24
CA GLY A 229 -14.57 -4.80 -7.18
C GLY A 229 -15.30 -3.72 -6.36
N ILE A 230 -14.55 -2.70 -5.90
CA ILE A 230 -15.11 -1.60 -5.12
C ILE A 230 -16.06 -0.72 -5.98
N GLU A 231 -15.70 -0.48 -7.24
CA GLU A 231 -16.57 0.21 -8.19
C GLU A 231 -17.94 -0.48 -8.34
N ARG A 232 -17.93 -1.78 -8.62
CA ARG A 232 -19.18 -2.59 -8.71
C ARG A 232 -19.99 -2.46 -7.44
N ARG A 233 -19.35 -2.59 -6.28
CA ARG A 233 -20.03 -2.46 -4.99
C ARG A 233 -20.68 -1.10 -4.80
N LEU A 234 -20.01 -0.01 -5.18
CA LEU A 234 -20.60 1.33 -5.12
C LEU A 234 -21.84 1.48 -6.03
N LEU A 235 -21.76 0.94 -7.24
CA LEU A 235 -22.87 0.98 -8.19
C LEU A 235 -24.06 0.14 -7.71
N ASP A 236 -23.83 -1.05 -7.17
CA ASP A 236 -24.86 -1.93 -6.60
C ASP A 236 -25.56 -1.28 -5.39
N LEU A 237 -24.84 -0.48 -4.62
CA LEU A 237 -25.39 0.34 -3.54
C LEU A 237 -26.18 1.56 -4.04
N GLY A 238 -26.26 1.77 -5.37
CA GLY A 238 -26.96 2.88 -6.00
C GLY A 238 -26.15 4.19 -6.03
N GLY A 239 -24.83 4.13 -5.87
CA GLY A 239 -23.94 5.27 -6.10
C GLY A 239 -23.79 5.57 -7.60
N ILE A 240 -23.37 6.78 -7.92
CA ILE A 240 -23.16 7.23 -9.31
C ILE A 240 -21.68 7.60 -9.47
N ILE A 241 -21.05 7.13 -10.55
CA ILE A 241 -19.68 7.52 -10.92
C ILE A 241 -19.72 8.27 -12.26
N ARG A 242 -19.10 9.44 -12.30
CA ARG A 242 -18.95 10.28 -13.48
C ARG A 242 -17.49 10.27 -13.92
N TYR A 243 -17.17 9.43 -14.86
CA TYR A 243 -15.86 9.42 -15.51
C TYR A 243 -15.69 10.61 -16.48
N LYS A 244 -14.44 10.94 -16.82
CA LYS A 244 -14.09 12.10 -17.68
C LYS A 244 -14.74 13.40 -17.21
N THR A 245 -14.87 13.56 -15.90
CA THR A 245 -15.58 14.66 -15.27
C THR A 245 -14.69 15.31 -14.20
N PRO A 246 -13.65 16.04 -14.61
CA PRO A 246 -12.75 16.70 -13.68
C PRO A 246 -13.45 17.83 -12.93
N VAL A 247 -13.18 17.89 -11.63
CA VAL A 247 -13.62 18.97 -10.74
C VAL A 247 -12.54 20.04 -10.72
N SER A 248 -12.93 21.28 -10.99
CA SER A 248 -12.04 22.45 -10.99
C SER A 248 -12.05 23.23 -9.68
N LYS A 249 -13.14 23.10 -8.88
CA LYS A 249 -13.28 23.90 -7.66
C LYS A 249 -14.28 23.26 -6.68
N ILE A 250 -14.01 23.40 -5.38
CA ILE A 250 -15.00 23.17 -4.32
C ILE A 250 -15.75 24.49 -4.08
N ARG A 251 -17.06 24.48 -4.21
CA ARG A 251 -17.91 25.63 -3.94
C ARG A 251 -18.09 25.79 -2.46
N VAL A 252 -17.62 26.92 -1.93
CA VAL A 252 -17.70 27.27 -0.51
C VAL A 252 -18.52 28.53 -0.35
N GLU A 253 -19.59 28.46 0.45
CA GLU A 253 -20.47 29.58 0.80
C GLU A 253 -20.59 29.64 2.32
N GLU A 254 -20.44 30.83 2.89
CA GLU A 254 -20.52 31.05 4.34
C GLU A 254 -19.65 30.10 5.18
N GLY A 255 -18.44 29.77 4.66
CA GLY A 255 -17.49 28.87 5.32
C GLY A 255 -17.82 27.36 5.23
N ALA A 256 -18.88 26.98 4.50
CA ALA A 256 -19.29 25.60 4.31
C ALA A 256 -19.18 25.17 2.85
N ALA A 257 -18.74 23.92 2.60
CA ALA A 257 -18.78 23.34 1.26
C ALA A 257 -20.25 23.09 0.86
N LYS A 258 -20.62 23.56 -0.35
CA LYS A 258 -21.98 23.47 -0.91
C LYS A 258 -22.03 22.68 -2.23
N GLY A 259 -20.93 22.06 -2.61
CA GLY A 259 -20.83 21.27 -3.82
C GLY A 259 -19.52 21.50 -4.56
N VAL A 260 -19.51 21.16 -5.83
CA VAL A 260 -18.35 21.22 -6.70
C VAL A 260 -18.67 21.97 -7.99
N VAL A 261 -17.65 22.57 -8.61
CA VAL A 261 -17.70 23.11 -9.96
C VAL A 261 -16.86 22.20 -10.85
N LEU A 262 -17.45 21.74 -11.93
CA LEU A 262 -16.76 20.94 -12.93
C LEU A 262 -15.91 21.82 -13.85
N GLU A 263 -14.94 21.25 -14.53
CA GLU A 263 -14.07 21.98 -15.45
C GLU A 263 -14.83 22.68 -16.60
N ASN A 264 -15.97 22.11 -17.01
CA ASN A 264 -16.87 22.70 -18.01
C ASN A 264 -17.76 23.84 -17.46
N GLY A 265 -17.55 24.27 -16.22
CA GLY A 265 -18.31 25.31 -15.55
C GLY A 265 -19.63 24.89 -14.92
N LYS A 266 -20.05 23.62 -15.07
CA LYS A 266 -21.29 23.14 -14.45
C LYS A 266 -21.12 23.02 -12.93
N GLU A 267 -22.07 23.60 -12.19
CA GLU A 267 -22.15 23.46 -10.75
C GLU A 267 -22.98 22.24 -10.35
N VAL A 268 -22.49 21.49 -9.37
CA VAL A 268 -23.18 20.36 -8.75
C VAL A 268 -23.30 20.62 -7.26
N SER A 269 -24.53 20.79 -6.79
CA SER A 269 -24.81 21.01 -5.37
C SER A 269 -24.72 19.71 -4.58
N ALA A 270 -24.17 19.78 -3.36
CA ALA A 270 -24.07 18.71 -2.40
C ALA A 270 -24.07 19.26 -0.97
N ASP A 271 -24.55 18.45 -0.02
CA ASP A 271 -24.52 18.81 1.41
C ASP A 271 -23.13 18.64 2.01
N TYR A 272 -22.35 17.71 1.45
CA TYR A 272 -20.96 17.44 1.84
C TYR A 272 -20.09 17.20 0.61
N VAL A 273 -18.81 17.52 0.73
CA VAL A 273 -17.78 17.22 -0.27
C VAL A 273 -16.68 16.41 0.39
N ILE A 274 -16.35 15.26 -0.20
CA ILE A 274 -15.20 14.45 0.17
C ILE A 274 -14.15 14.57 -0.92
N SER A 275 -12.99 15.14 -0.59
CA SER A 275 -11.85 15.18 -1.50
C SER A 275 -10.97 13.95 -1.26
N ALA A 276 -10.96 13.01 -2.21
CA ALA A 276 -10.15 11.79 -2.20
C ALA A 276 -9.02 11.87 -3.22
N MET A 277 -8.38 13.03 -3.30
CA MET A 277 -7.27 13.33 -4.19
C MET A 277 -6.06 13.81 -3.40
N ASP A 278 -5.00 14.22 -4.06
CA ASP A 278 -3.84 14.82 -3.42
C ASP A 278 -4.23 16.01 -2.55
N LEU A 279 -3.80 16.00 -1.29
CA LEU A 279 -4.21 16.99 -0.29
C LEU A 279 -3.72 18.39 -0.63
N LYS A 280 -2.48 18.51 -1.15
CA LYS A 280 -1.93 19.82 -1.50
C LYS A 280 -2.72 20.45 -2.64
N THR A 281 -2.97 19.71 -3.70
CA THR A 281 -3.82 20.12 -4.82
C THR A 281 -5.23 20.50 -4.37
N ALA A 282 -5.82 19.71 -3.47
CA ALA A 282 -7.15 20.00 -2.93
C ALA A 282 -7.21 21.34 -2.19
N LEU A 283 -6.20 21.66 -1.37
CA LEU A 283 -6.15 22.88 -0.57
C LEU A 283 -5.76 24.10 -1.42
N GLU A 284 -4.74 23.97 -2.26
CA GLU A 284 -4.20 25.09 -3.03
C GLU A 284 -5.06 25.43 -4.26
N GLU A 285 -5.52 24.42 -5.00
CA GLU A 285 -6.23 24.61 -6.26
C GLU A 285 -7.75 24.59 -6.07
N LEU A 286 -8.32 23.48 -5.54
CA LEU A 286 -9.78 23.36 -5.46
C LEU A 286 -10.41 24.28 -4.42
N LEU A 287 -9.72 24.59 -3.33
CA LEU A 287 -10.13 25.54 -2.31
C LEU A 287 -9.53 26.93 -2.51
N ASN A 288 -8.67 27.11 -3.53
CA ASN A 288 -8.06 28.40 -3.87
C ASN A 288 -7.28 29.01 -2.69
N GLY A 289 -6.58 28.17 -1.90
CA GLY A 289 -5.84 28.59 -0.71
C GLY A 289 -6.69 29.21 0.41
N ARG A 290 -8.01 29.05 0.37
CA ARG A 290 -8.92 29.60 1.41
C ARG A 290 -8.79 28.95 2.75
N MET A 291 -8.36 27.68 2.78
CA MET A 291 -8.12 26.95 4.01
C MET A 291 -6.63 27.00 4.32
N LYS A 292 -6.25 27.80 5.29
CA LYS A 292 -4.89 27.83 5.82
C LYS A 292 -4.90 27.07 7.15
N ASP A 293 -4.09 26.02 7.23
CA ASP A 293 -3.91 25.25 8.45
C ASP A 293 -2.41 25.09 8.70
N SER A 294 -1.96 25.61 9.83
CA SER A 294 -0.53 25.58 10.19
C SER A 294 0.04 24.18 10.32
N VAL A 295 -0.78 23.18 10.62
CA VAL A 295 -0.38 21.77 10.68
C VAL A 295 -0.04 21.28 9.29
N TYR A 296 -0.90 21.53 8.30
CA TYR A 296 -0.64 21.13 6.91
C TYR A 296 0.50 21.93 6.28
N GLU A 297 0.61 23.23 6.53
CA GLU A 297 1.74 24.03 6.07
C GLU A 297 3.07 23.50 6.60
N LYS A 298 3.13 23.17 7.90
CA LYS A 298 4.30 22.53 8.49
C LYS A 298 4.58 21.18 7.84
N TYR A 299 3.56 20.34 7.67
CA TYR A 299 3.68 19.02 7.05
C TYR A 299 4.27 19.10 5.64
N PHE A 300 3.73 19.94 4.77
CA PHE A 300 4.24 20.11 3.40
C PHE A 300 5.65 20.67 3.32
N ASN A 301 6.11 21.40 4.34
CA ASN A 301 7.46 21.97 4.39
C ASN A 301 8.50 21.05 5.03
N THR A 302 8.08 20.08 5.85
CA THR A 302 9.00 19.24 6.63
C THR A 302 9.05 17.80 6.17
N GLU A 303 7.96 17.28 5.60
CA GLU A 303 7.89 15.89 5.18
C GLU A 303 8.52 15.67 3.80
N ARG A 304 9.21 14.54 3.67
CA ARG A 304 9.76 14.11 2.39
C ARG A 304 8.66 13.46 1.55
N LEU A 305 8.66 13.76 0.27
CA LEU A 305 7.85 13.00 -0.68
C LEU A 305 8.42 11.58 -0.80
N PHE A 306 7.56 10.64 -1.07
CA PHE A 306 7.96 9.27 -1.41
C PHE A 306 8.94 9.30 -2.60
N PRO A 307 10.05 8.53 -2.54
CA PRO A 307 11.04 8.55 -3.61
C PRO A 307 10.41 8.10 -4.95
N SER A 308 10.77 8.80 -6.02
CA SER A 308 10.35 8.42 -7.36
C SER A 308 11.12 7.17 -7.80
N CYS A 309 10.43 6.23 -8.44
CA CYS A 309 11.05 5.09 -9.08
C CYS A 309 10.78 5.10 -10.60
N ILE A 310 11.65 4.45 -11.36
CA ILE A 310 11.42 4.14 -12.77
C ILE A 310 11.12 2.65 -12.85
N GLN A 311 9.94 2.33 -13.36
CA GLN A 311 9.52 0.97 -13.65
C GLN A 311 9.48 0.78 -15.18
N VAL A 312 10.12 -0.29 -15.66
CA VAL A 312 10.01 -0.75 -17.04
C VAL A 312 9.32 -2.10 -17.01
N SER A 313 8.17 -2.19 -17.64
CA SER A 313 7.40 -3.44 -17.71
C SER A 313 7.51 -4.02 -19.12
N LEU A 314 7.80 -5.32 -19.19
CA LEU A 314 8.01 -6.05 -20.42
C LEU A 314 7.04 -7.23 -20.50
N GLY A 315 6.38 -7.40 -21.64
CA GLY A 315 5.73 -8.65 -22.02
C GLY A 315 6.77 -9.52 -22.70
N VAL A 316 7.00 -10.72 -22.19
CA VAL A 316 8.00 -11.64 -22.72
C VAL A 316 7.36 -13.01 -23.01
N ASP A 317 7.77 -13.64 -24.08
CA ASP A 317 7.42 -15.03 -24.42
C ASP A 317 8.46 -15.96 -23.79
N MET A 318 8.30 -16.21 -22.50
CA MET A 318 9.23 -16.98 -21.69
C MET A 318 8.48 -17.72 -20.57
N ASP A 319 8.84 -18.96 -20.32
CA ASP A 319 8.34 -19.74 -19.21
C ASP A 319 9.13 -19.42 -17.92
N PHE A 320 8.42 -18.98 -16.90
CA PHE A 320 8.96 -18.65 -15.57
C PHE A 320 8.65 -19.73 -14.53
N SER A 321 8.13 -20.90 -14.91
CA SER A 321 7.74 -21.96 -13.95
C SER A 321 8.90 -22.47 -13.10
N GLU A 322 10.13 -22.39 -13.60
CA GLU A 322 11.36 -22.84 -12.91
C GLU A 322 12.03 -21.72 -12.05
N GLU A 323 11.55 -20.47 -12.14
CA GLU A 323 12.23 -19.33 -11.50
C GLU A 323 12.03 -19.27 -9.97
N GLY A 324 11.09 -20.00 -9.44
CA GLY A 324 10.78 -20.05 -8.03
C GLY A 324 9.77 -18.98 -7.59
N ASP A 325 9.31 -19.10 -6.35
CA ASP A 325 8.25 -18.25 -5.78
C ASP A 325 8.84 -17.12 -4.94
N TYR A 326 9.15 -16.01 -5.62
CA TYR A 326 9.61 -14.78 -4.98
C TYR A 326 8.84 -13.57 -5.50
N LEU A 327 8.61 -12.59 -4.61
CA LEU A 327 7.98 -11.32 -5.01
C LEU A 327 8.96 -10.39 -5.72
N THR A 328 10.22 -10.35 -5.29
CA THR A 328 11.25 -9.49 -5.88
C THR A 328 12.59 -10.22 -5.94
N LEU A 329 13.25 -10.17 -7.09
CA LEU A 329 14.62 -10.62 -7.31
C LEU A 329 15.52 -9.41 -7.53
N SER A 330 16.63 -9.31 -6.80
CA SER A 330 17.71 -8.35 -7.04
C SER A 330 18.91 -9.09 -7.62
N ILE A 331 19.41 -8.62 -8.74
CA ILE A 331 20.61 -9.17 -9.40
C ILE A 331 21.65 -8.07 -9.63
N PRO A 332 22.95 -8.39 -9.58
CA PRO A 332 24.00 -7.46 -9.94
C PRO A 332 23.99 -7.15 -11.43
N VAL A 333 24.36 -5.93 -11.79
CA VAL A 333 24.51 -5.55 -13.20
C VAL A 333 25.99 -5.52 -13.58
N ARG A 334 26.32 -6.02 -14.76
CA ARG A 334 27.70 -6.06 -15.27
C ARG A 334 28.37 -4.67 -15.34
N GLN A 335 27.56 -3.64 -15.57
CA GLN A 335 28.01 -2.25 -15.57
C GLN A 335 26.96 -1.41 -14.85
N PRO A 336 27.37 -0.54 -13.91
CA PRO A 336 26.45 0.32 -13.17
C PRO A 336 25.58 1.16 -14.09
N ILE A 337 24.29 1.22 -13.79
CA ILE A 337 23.31 1.99 -14.54
C ILE A 337 23.17 3.36 -13.90
N ALA A 338 23.32 4.42 -14.70
CA ALA A 338 23.15 5.79 -14.22
C ALA A 338 21.75 6.32 -14.55
N VAL A 339 20.98 6.67 -13.51
CA VAL A 339 19.64 7.24 -13.64
C VAL A 339 19.49 8.41 -12.68
N GLY A 340 19.05 9.56 -13.18
CA GLY A 340 18.82 10.75 -12.36
C GLY A 340 20.03 11.23 -11.55
N GLY A 341 21.25 11.01 -12.05
CA GLY A 341 22.51 11.36 -11.37
C GLY A 341 22.94 10.35 -10.29
N LYS A 342 22.21 9.27 -10.07
CA LYS A 342 22.58 8.16 -9.17
C LYS A 342 23.06 6.97 -10.00
N ARG A 343 23.95 6.16 -9.41
CA ARG A 343 24.45 4.89 -9.97
C ARG A 343 23.80 3.74 -9.22
N TYR A 344 23.42 2.72 -9.97
CA TYR A 344 22.80 1.50 -9.47
C TYR A 344 23.64 0.32 -9.94
N ASP A 345 24.08 -0.48 -8.99
CA ASP A 345 24.91 -1.69 -9.21
C ASP A 345 24.04 -2.95 -9.24
N THR A 346 22.76 -2.81 -8.93
CA THR A 346 21.75 -3.89 -8.94
C THR A 346 20.50 -3.45 -9.69
N LEU A 347 19.78 -4.43 -10.27
CA LEU A 347 18.42 -4.28 -10.78
C LEU A 347 17.47 -5.14 -9.98
N GLN A 348 16.28 -4.61 -9.72
CA GLN A 348 15.20 -5.36 -9.11
C GLN A 348 14.21 -5.80 -10.18
N PHE A 349 13.86 -7.08 -10.17
CA PHE A 349 12.91 -7.71 -11.08
C PHE A 349 11.72 -8.25 -10.29
N LYS A 350 10.56 -8.21 -10.95
CA LYS A 350 9.36 -8.92 -10.53
C LYS A 350 8.80 -9.63 -11.74
N HIS A 351 8.48 -10.91 -11.60
CA HIS A 351 7.65 -11.60 -12.57
C HIS A 351 6.24 -11.76 -12.03
N TYR A 352 5.30 -11.94 -12.92
CA TYR A 352 3.89 -12.11 -12.59
C TYR A 352 3.35 -13.45 -13.12
N ALA A 353 4.22 -14.45 -13.25
CA ALA A 353 3.84 -15.79 -13.72
C ALA A 353 2.80 -16.48 -12.80
N PHE A 354 2.73 -16.06 -11.55
CA PHE A 354 1.74 -16.52 -10.59
C PHE A 354 0.33 -15.96 -10.83
N ASP A 355 0.17 -14.96 -11.69
CA ASP A 355 -1.13 -14.37 -12.05
C ASP A 355 -1.43 -14.61 -13.54
N PRO A 356 -2.20 -15.68 -13.86
CA PRO A 356 -2.50 -16.04 -15.24
C PRO A 356 -3.39 -15.04 -15.97
N THR A 357 -3.89 -14.00 -15.30
CA THR A 357 -4.75 -12.98 -15.90
C THR A 357 -3.95 -11.85 -16.56
N LEU A 358 -2.64 -11.78 -16.32
CA LEU A 358 -1.78 -10.69 -16.76
C LEU A 358 -1.06 -10.98 -18.08
N ALA A 359 -0.92 -12.25 -18.46
CA ALA A 359 -0.26 -12.69 -19.71
C ALA A 359 -1.12 -13.73 -20.43
N PRO A 360 -0.90 -13.93 -21.76
CA PRO A 360 -1.59 -14.97 -22.53
C PRO A 360 -1.21 -16.38 -22.10
#